data_192dc4112253201251b17901dcf9fb79
#
_entry.id   192dc4112253201251b17901dcf9fb79
#
_cell.length_a   1.000
_cell.length_b   1.000
_cell.length_c   1.000
_cell.angle_alpha   90.00
_cell.angle_beta   90.00
_cell.angle_gamma   90.00
#
_symmetry.space_group_name_H-M   'P 1'
#
loop_
_entity.id
_entity.type
_entity.pdbx_description
1 polymer ?
#
loop_
_entity_poly.entity_id
_entity_poly.type
_entity_poly.pdbx_seq_one_letter_code
_entity_poly.pdbx_strand_id
1 'polypeptide(L)'
;MAKVSRKIGLAALTVLELSHEEQVSVAAQAGYSHVGLRLIPVAGQPVIHALDAAEVERRLADTGVGVLDVEVFRLMPQTNVGEFEAVMATAQRLGATELLVHGADSSEARLIETFGRLCDLAAGYGLSANLEPMPWVDVSNLAKAMRILDGAARENGGLLVDAIHFFRAEDSLQALAKVPRKLLRYAQLCDARPERPADLQEIIRQARSDRLFPGQGGLDLKGLLRALPGEIPISLEIPISKRMEPLERARRALEATRAILTMGEHA
;
A
#
# COMPACT_ATOMS: atom_id res chain seq x y z
N MET A 1 -3.27 22.56 -20.46
CA MET A 1 -2.30 21.73 -19.74
C MET A 1 -2.78 20.29 -19.83
N ALA A 2 -1.94 19.34 -20.27
CA ALA A 2 -2.33 17.93 -20.30
C ALA A 2 -2.59 17.47 -18.85
N LYS A 3 -3.76 16.87 -18.61
CA LYS A 3 -4.13 16.30 -17.31
C LYS A 3 -3.11 15.19 -17.01
N VAL A 4 -2.26 15.36 -15.99
CA VAL A 4 -1.32 14.31 -15.59
C VAL A 4 -2.16 13.11 -15.17
N SER A 5 -2.05 12.03 -15.91
CA SER A 5 -2.77 10.79 -15.59
C SER A 5 -2.30 10.30 -14.22
N ARG A 6 -3.25 10.03 -13.30
CA ARG A 6 -2.95 9.47 -11.99
C ARG A 6 -2.17 8.15 -12.15
N LYS A 7 -1.10 7.99 -11.42
CA LYS A 7 -0.36 6.73 -11.39
C LYS A 7 -1.22 5.64 -10.72
N ILE A 8 -1.34 4.50 -11.37
CA ILE A 8 -2.04 3.33 -10.82
C ILE A 8 -1.06 2.18 -10.78
N GLY A 9 -0.86 1.62 -9.58
CA GLY A 9 0.02 0.51 -9.27
C GLY A 9 -0.76 -0.78 -9.04
N LEU A 10 -0.16 -1.92 -9.40
CA LEU A 10 -0.58 -3.26 -9.02
C LEU A 10 0.16 -3.64 -7.75
N ALA A 11 -0.54 -3.74 -6.60
CA ALA A 11 0.07 -4.12 -5.33
C ALA A 11 0.53 -5.59 -5.35
N ALA A 12 1.65 -5.88 -4.68
CA ALA A 12 2.22 -7.22 -4.62
C ALA A 12 1.22 -8.26 -4.11
N LEU A 13 0.46 -7.96 -3.06
CA LEU A 13 -0.50 -8.89 -2.45
C LEU A 13 -1.62 -9.30 -3.42
N THR A 14 -1.90 -8.52 -4.45
CA THR A 14 -2.92 -8.86 -5.46
C THR A 14 -2.52 -10.07 -6.31
N VAL A 15 -1.23 -10.25 -6.56
CA VAL A 15 -0.68 -11.31 -7.43
C VAL A 15 0.55 -11.98 -6.79
N LEU A 16 0.52 -12.17 -5.47
CA LEU A 16 1.67 -12.62 -4.67
C LEU A 16 2.15 -14.03 -5.02
N GLU A 17 1.33 -14.82 -5.72
CA GLU A 17 1.72 -16.14 -6.25
C GLU A 17 2.75 -16.07 -7.38
N LEU A 18 2.94 -14.91 -7.99
CA LEU A 18 3.88 -14.68 -9.08
C LEU A 18 5.26 -14.28 -8.56
N SER A 19 6.32 -14.61 -9.30
CA SER A 19 7.65 -14.04 -9.08
C SER A 19 7.65 -12.53 -9.36
N HIS A 20 8.66 -11.82 -8.86
CA HIS A 20 8.70 -10.35 -8.97
C HIS A 20 8.72 -9.88 -10.45
N GLU A 21 9.48 -10.54 -11.31
CA GLU A 21 9.54 -10.24 -12.75
C GLU A 21 8.23 -10.61 -13.47
N GLU A 22 7.50 -11.63 -13.00
CA GLU A 22 6.17 -11.96 -13.51
C GLU A 22 5.14 -10.90 -13.08
N GLN A 23 5.24 -10.38 -11.84
CA GLN A 23 4.39 -9.27 -11.35
C GLN A 23 4.57 -8.03 -12.23
N VAL A 24 5.80 -7.65 -12.59
CA VAL A 24 6.08 -6.55 -13.53
C VAL A 24 5.44 -6.83 -14.88
N SER A 25 5.58 -8.06 -15.39
CA SER A 25 5.03 -8.45 -16.70
C SER A 25 3.51 -8.39 -16.73
N VAL A 26 2.86 -8.87 -15.67
CA VAL A 26 1.39 -8.82 -15.52
C VAL A 26 0.91 -7.38 -15.37
N ALA A 27 1.60 -6.54 -14.60
CA ALA A 27 1.30 -5.13 -14.48
C ALA A 27 1.31 -4.43 -15.86
N ALA A 28 2.36 -4.64 -16.64
CA ALA A 28 2.49 -4.09 -17.99
C ALA A 28 1.37 -4.57 -18.91
N GLN A 29 1.12 -5.88 -18.99
CA GLN A 29 0.11 -6.49 -19.85
C GLN A 29 -1.33 -6.06 -19.48
N ALA A 30 -1.56 -5.79 -18.20
CA ALA A 30 -2.84 -5.27 -17.72
C ALA A 30 -3.01 -3.75 -17.94
N GLY A 31 -1.93 -3.01 -18.19
CA GLY A 31 -1.94 -1.56 -18.45
C GLY A 31 -1.78 -0.70 -17.20
N TYR A 32 -1.11 -1.21 -16.16
CA TYR A 32 -0.67 -0.43 -15.01
C TYR A 32 0.57 0.39 -15.35
N SER A 33 0.72 1.53 -14.66
CA SER A 33 1.93 2.34 -14.76
C SER A 33 3.00 1.95 -13.75
N HIS A 34 2.61 1.30 -12.65
CA HIS A 34 3.51 0.94 -11.56
C HIS A 34 3.14 -0.44 -10.98
N VAL A 35 4.09 -1.01 -10.21
CA VAL A 35 3.92 -2.24 -9.42
C VAL A 35 4.45 -2.01 -8.01
N GLY A 36 3.83 -2.63 -7.02
CA GLY A 36 4.40 -2.80 -5.68
C GLY A 36 5.14 -4.14 -5.61
N LEU A 37 6.21 -4.21 -4.84
CA LEU A 37 7.00 -5.44 -4.69
C LEU A 37 7.16 -5.82 -3.22
N ARG A 38 6.85 -7.07 -2.88
CA ARG A 38 7.09 -7.60 -1.54
C ARG A 38 8.47 -8.22 -1.45
N LEU A 39 9.40 -7.49 -0.87
CA LEU A 39 10.79 -7.93 -0.69
C LEU A 39 11.08 -8.49 0.71
N ILE A 40 10.17 -8.27 1.67
CA ILE A 40 10.32 -8.73 3.06
C ILE A 40 9.27 -9.80 3.36
N PRO A 41 9.67 -11.01 3.83
CA PRO A 41 8.74 -12.06 4.21
C PRO A 41 7.78 -11.61 5.33
N VAL A 42 6.51 -12.01 5.21
CA VAL A 42 5.50 -11.81 6.25
C VAL A 42 5.05 -13.16 6.80
N ALA A 43 5.18 -13.37 8.10
CA ALA A 43 4.79 -14.61 8.75
C ALA A 43 3.31 -14.94 8.48
N GLY A 44 3.04 -16.20 8.13
CA GLY A 44 1.68 -16.68 7.85
C GLY A 44 1.11 -16.24 6.49
N GLN A 45 1.92 -15.66 5.62
CA GLN A 45 1.57 -15.38 4.23
C GLN A 45 2.35 -16.29 3.26
N PRO A 46 1.91 -16.39 1.98
CA PRO A 46 2.61 -17.19 0.98
C PRO A 46 4.10 -16.86 0.91
N VAL A 47 4.88 -17.87 0.58
CA VAL A 47 6.34 -17.73 0.46
C VAL A 47 6.66 -16.73 -0.64
N ILE A 48 7.57 -15.82 -0.33
CA ILE A 48 8.12 -14.90 -1.32
C ILE A 48 9.07 -15.69 -2.23
N HIS A 49 8.98 -15.44 -3.53
CA HIS A 49 9.96 -15.92 -4.49
C HIS A 49 11.32 -15.27 -4.24
N ALA A 50 12.39 -15.99 -4.49
CA ALA A 50 13.72 -15.41 -4.46
C ALA A 50 13.79 -14.26 -5.48
N LEU A 51 14.35 -13.13 -5.07
CA LEU A 51 14.47 -11.96 -5.94
C LEU A 51 15.66 -12.14 -6.90
N ASP A 52 15.38 -12.14 -8.19
CA ASP A 52 16.37 -11.84 -9.22
C ASP A 52 16.29 -10.35 -9.60
N ALA A 53 17.04 -9.52 -8.89
CA ALA A 53 16.99 -8.09 -9.08
C ALA A 53 17.41 -7.65 -10.51
N ALA A 54 18.33 -8.38 -11.15
CA ALA A 54 18.78 -8.06 -12.51
C ALA A 54 17.67 -8.37 -13.54
N GLU A 55 16.95 -9.47 -13.38
CA GLU A 55 15.81 -9.79 -14.25
C GLU A 55 14.66 -8.82 -14.04
N VAL A 56 14.38 -8.43 -12.78
CA VAL A 56 13.35 -7.41 -12.48
C VAL A 56 13.71 -6.07 -13.14
N GLU A 57 14.97 -5.59 -13.00
CA GLU A 57 15.43 -4.35 -13.66
C GLU A 57 15.25 -4.40 -15.18
N ARG A 58 15.67 -5.51 -15.78
CA ARG A 58 15.49 -5.70 -17.22
C ARG A 58 14.01 -5.63 -17.60
N ARG A 59 13.14 -6.28 -16.84
CA ARG A 59 11.71 -6.31 -17.11
C ARG A 59 11.07 -4.92 -16.94
N LEU A 60 11.48 -4.16 -15.93
CA LEU A 60 11.06 -2.76 -15.74
C LEU A 60 11.48 -1.89 -16.93
N ALA A 61 12.71 -2.04 -17.40
CA ALA A 61 13.22 -1.30 -18.56
C ALA A 61 12.48 -1.66 -19.86
N ASP A 62 12.21 -2.95 -20.09
CA ASP A 62 11.53 -3.45 -21.30
C ASP A 62 10.05 -3.00 -21.36
N THR A 63 9.40 -2.84 -20.20
CA THR A 63 7.96 -2.56 -20.10
C THR A 63 7.64 -1.10 -19.84
N GLY A 64 8.56 -0.34 -19.29
CA GLY A 64 8.33 1.02 -18.80
C GLY A 64 7.47 1.12 -17.54
N VAL A 65 7.14 0.00 -16.89
CA VAL A 65 6.47 -0.01 -15.58
C VAL A 65 7.46 0.44 -14.52
N GLY A 66 7.04 1.37 -13.62
CA GLY A 66 7.83 1.78 -12.47
C GLY A 66 7.51 0.97 -11.21
N VAL A 67 8.39 1.01 -10.21
CA VAL A 67 8.09 0.49 -8.88
C VAL A 67 7.53 1.61 -8.02
N LEU A 68 6.33 1.42 -7.46
CA LEU A 68 5.72 2.40 -6.57
C LEU A 68 6.23 2.22 -5.15
N ASP A 69 6.06 1.04 -4.61
CA ASP A 69 6.36 0.73 -3.22
C ASP A 69 7.04 -0.62 -3.04
N VAL A 70 7.73 -0.73 -1.92
CA VAL A 70 8.29 -1.99 -1.40
C VAL A 70 7.70 -2.27 -0.03
N GLU A 71 7.31 -3.53 0.21
CA GLU A 71 6.61 -3.98 1.41
C GLU A 71 7.22 -5.25 2.02
N VAL A 72 7.05 -5.56 3.30
CA VAL A 72 6.38 -4.85 4.38
C VAL A 72 7.38 -4.60 5.52
N PHE A 73 7.61 -3.36 5.88
CA PHE A 73 8.50 -2.99 6.98
C PHE A 73 7.73 -3.03 8.29
N ARG A 74 7.87 -4.08 9.10
CA ARG A 74 7.17 -4.20 10.38
C ARG A 74 8.04 -3.67 11.51
N LEU A 75 7.52 -2.66 12.22
CA LEU A 75 8.15 -2.10 13.41
C LEU A 75 7.58 -2.77 14.65
N MET A 76 8.37 -3.65 15.25
CA MET A 76 8.07 -4.41 16.47
C MET A 76 8.98 -3.93 17.61
N PRO A 77 8.71 -4.30 18.89
CA PRO A 77 9.50 -3.85 20.02
C PRO A 77 11.02 -4.09 19.90
N GLN A 78 11.40 -5.17 19.20
CA GLN A 78 12.80 -5.58 19.02
C GLN A 78 13.38 -5.21 17.64
N THR A 79 12.68 -4.42 16.82
CA THR A 79 13.14 -4.09 15.47
C THR A 79 14.47 -3.34 15.49
N ASN A 80 15.46 -3.91 14.82
CA ASN A 80 16.69 -3.24 14.47
C ASN A 80 16.55 -2.64 13.05
N VAL A 81 16.40 -1.32 12.98
CA VAL A 81 16.19 -0.61 11.70
C VAL A 81 17.34 -0.82 10.71
N GLY A 82 18.58 -1.00 11.20
CA GLY A 82 19.74 -1.26 10.33
C GLY A 82 19.63 -2.54 9.50
N GLU A 83 18.82 -3.51 9.93
CA GLU A 83 18.61 -4.75 9.16
C GLU A 83 17.82 -4.52 7.84
N PHE A 84 17.15 -3.38 7.70
CA PHE A 84 16.45 -3.02 6.47
C PHE A 84 17.33 -2.38 5.41
N GLU A 85 18.60 -2.07 5.71
CA GLU A 85 19.50 -1.33 4.81
C GLU A 85 19.63 -2.01 3.44
N ALA A 86 19.89 -3.31 3.41
CA ALA A 86 20.04 -4.07 2.18
C ALA A 86 18.77 -4.06 1.30
N VAL A 87 17.59 -4.13 1.93
CA VAL A 87 16.31 -4.05 1.23
C VAL A 87 16.06 -2.65 0.69
N MET A 88 16.41 -1.61 1.44
CA MET A 88 16.29 -0.21 0.98
C MET A 88 17.22 0.09 -0.20
N ALA A 89 18.46 -0.41 -0.16
CA ALA A 89 19.38 -0.33 -1.30
C ALA A 89 18.81 -1.01 -2.54
N THR A 90 18.18 -2.17 -2.37
CA THR A 90 17.50 -2.89 -3.44
C THR A 90 16.28 -2.11 -3.95
N ALA A 91 15.46 -1.56 -3.06
CA ALA A 91 14.30 -0.73 -3.41
C ALA A 91 14.73 0.50 -4.25
N GLN A 92 15.77 1.21 -3.80
CA GLN A 92 16.36 2.34 -4.55
C GLN A 92 16.82 1.88 -5.93
N ARG A 93 17.56 0.79 -6.02
CA ARG A 93 18.07 0.23 -7.28
C ARG A 93 16.94 -0.09 -8.27
N LEU A 94 15.80 -0.61 -7.77
CA LEU A 94 14.62 -0.91 -8.58
C LEU A 94 13.76 0.34 -8.87
N GLY A 95 14.13 1.51 -8.37
CA GLY A 95 13.44 2.78 -8.61
C GLY A 95 12.17 2.97 -7.79
N ALA A 96 12.01 2.24 -6.67
CA ALA A 96 10.91 2.48 -5.74
C ALA A 96 11.01 3.86 -5.10
N THR A 97 9.87 4.41 -4.72
CA THR A 97 9.79 5.71 -4.03
C THR A 97 9.19 5.60 -2.62
N GLU A 98 8.37 4.60 -2.39
CA GLU A 98 7.60 4.44 -1.17
C GLU A 98 7.91 3.11 -0.45
N LEU A 99 7.89 3.13 0.87
CA LEU A 99 7.96 1.95 1.73
C LEU A 99 6.62 1.80 2.46
N LEU A 100 6.07 0.59 2.47
CA LEU A 100 4.88 0.25 3.27
C LEU A 100 5.32 -0.22 4.67
N VAL A 101 4.83 0.46 5.71
CA VAL A 101 5.27 0.27 7.09
C VAL A 101 4.10 -0.08 8.01
N HIS A 102 4.24 -1.15 8.78
CA HIS A 102 3.30 -1.53 9.84
C HIS A 102 3.86 -1.22 11.23
N GLY A 103 3.08 -0.54 12.06
CA GLY A 103 3.40 -0.28 13.46
C GLY A 103 2.81 -1.35 14.39
N ALA A 104 3.65 -2.24 14.92
CA ALA A 104 3.29 -3.36 15.77
C ALA A 104 4.06 -3.35 17.09
N ASP A 105 4.03 -2.21 17.76
CA ASP A 105 4.63 -1.98 19.07
C ASP A 105 3.65 -1.20 19.95
N SER A 106 3.30 -1.78 21.09
CA SER A 106 2.37 -1.17 22.05
C SER A 106 2.94 0.06 22.78
N SER A 107 4.27 0.23 22.77
CA SER A 107 4.91 1.44 23.29
C SER A 107 4.96 2.53 22.22
N GLU A 108 4.02 3.48 22.31
CA GLU A 108 3.92 4.61 21.36
C GLU A 108 5.25 5.39 21.28
N ALA A 109 5.90 5.65 22.42
CA ALA A 109 7.17 6.39 22.46
C ALA A 109 8.29 5.65 21.70
N ARG A 110 8.43 4.31 21.90
CA ARG A 110 9.40 3.51 21.18
C ARG A 110 9.10 3.40 19.70
N LEU A 111 7.80 3.29 19.34
CA LEU A 111 7.38 3.25 17.94
C LEU A 111 7.67 4.57 17.22
N ILE A 112 7.45 5.73 17.88
CA ILE A 112 7.82 7.05 17.36
C ILE A 112 9.33 7.11 17.06
N GLU A 113 10.16 6.68 18.01
CA GLU A 113 11.62 6.65 17.83
C GLU A 113 12.03 5.71 16.69
N THR A 114 11.50 4.48 16.67
CA THR A 114 11.83 3.47 15.66
C THR A 114 11.38 3.90 14.27
N PHE A 115 10.18 4.48 14.15
CA PHE A 115 9.69 5.02 12.88
C PHE A 115 10.53 6.21 12.41
N GLY A 116 10.93 7.11 13.32
CA GLY A 116 11.84 8.21 13.00
C GLY A 116 13.19 7.72 12.46
N ARG A 117 13.78 6.71 13.11
CA ARG A 117 15.04 6.08 12.65
C ARG A 117 14.87 5.38 11.29
N LEU A 118 13.70 4.74 11.04
CA LEU A 118 13.39 4.16 9.74
C LEU A 118 13.33 5.23 8.66
N CYS A 119 12.68 6.36 8.92
CA CYS A 119 12.64 7.49 8.01
C CYS A 119 14.03 8.05 7.72
N ASP A 120 14.87 8.23 8.77
CA ASP A 120 16.24 8.73 8.62
C ASP A 120 17.08 7.79 7.72
N LEU A 121 16.98 6.47 7.93
CA LEU A 121 17.64 5.49 7.06
C LEU A 121 17.10 5.55 5.63
N ALA A 122 15.78 5.55 5.46
CA ALA A 122 15.11 5.59 4.16
C ALA A 122 15.48 6.85 3.34
N ALA A 123 15.68 7.99 4.01
CA ALA A 123 16.08 9.23 3.37
C ALA A 123 17.42 9.10 2.63
N GLY A 124 18.37 8.32 3.18
CA GLY A 124 19.67 8.03 2.53
C GLY A 124 19.53 7.29 1.19
N TYR A 125 18.38 6.64 0.95
CA TYR A 125 18.04 5.92 -0.28
C TYR A 125 16.99 6.65 -1.13
N GLY A 126 16.61 7.90 -0.77
CA GLY A 126 15.57 8.65 -1.47
C GLY A 126 14.16 8.07 -1.31
N LEU A 127 13.92 7.30 -0.26
CA LEU A 127 12.67 6.61 -0.01
C LEU A 127 11.84 7.32 1.07
N SER A 128 10.52 7.19 0.97
CA SER A 128 9.57 7.67 1.97
C SER A 128 8.92 6.49 2.69
N ALA A 129 8.82 6.58 4.03
CA ALA A 129 8.21 5.54 4.86
C ALA A 129 6.74 5.89 5.16
N ASN A 130 5.80 5.04 4.71
CA ASN A 130 4.37 5.30 4.85
C ASN A 130 3.75 4.33 5.85
N LEU A 131 3.29 4.88 6.97
CA LEU A 131 2.67 4.12 8.06
C LEU A 131 1.24 3.76 7.70
N GLU A 132 0.93 2.47 7.69
CA GLU A 132 -0.38 1.91 7.40
C GLU A 132 -1.10 1.51 8.70
N PRO A 133 -2.20 2.18 9.06
CA PRO A 133 -3.04 1.73 10.16
C PRO A 133 -3.85 0.50 9.76
N MET A 134 -3.87 -0.52 10.65
CA MET A 134 -4.69 -1.72 10.45
C MET A 134 -5.40 -2.10 11.76
N PRO A 135 -6.69 -2.44 11.76
CA PRO A 135 -7.50 -2.69 12.97
C PRO A 135 -6.94 -3.72 13.96
N TRP A 136 -6.01 -4.58 13.53
CA TRP A 136 -5.46 -5.68 14.32
C TRP A 136 -3.97 -5.50 14.73
N VAL A 137 -3.41 -4.32 14.52
CA VAL A 137 -2.06 -3.98 15.00
C VAL A 137 -2.12 -2.81 15.99
N ASP A 138 -1.00 -2.48 16.64
CA ASP A 138 -0.98 -1.41 17.64
C ASP A 138 -1.34 -0.06 17.02
N VAL A 139 -0.88 0.26 15.82
CA VAL A 139 -1.36 1.42 15.04
C VAL A 139 -2.65 1.03 14.32
N SER A 140 -3.76 1.05 15.05
CA SER A 140 -5.02 0.45 14.59
C SER A 140 -5.96 1.40 13.84
N ASN A 141 -5.67 2.70 13.78
CA ASN A 141 -6.52 3.70 13.14
C ASN A 141 -5.75 4.98 12.78
N LEU A 142 -6.41 5.87 12.05
CA LEU A 142 -5.87 7.16 11.61
C LEU A 142 -5.32 8.00 12.77
N ALA A 143 -6.06 8.10 13.89
CA ALA A 143 -5.65 8.94 15.02
C ALA A 143 -4.33 8.46 15.65
N LYS A 144 -4.13 7.13 15.76
CA LYS A 144 -2.86 6.57 16.25
C LYS A 144 -1.72 6.80 15.26
N ALA A 145 -1.97 6.60 13.95
CA ALA A 145 -0.96 6.86 12.93
C ALA A 145 -0.50 8.32 12.96
N MET A 146 -1.43 9.26 13.08
CA MET A 146 -1.10 10.69 13.15
C MET A 146 -0.22 11.01 14.35
N ARG A 147 -0.46 10.42 15.54
CA ARG A 147 0.42 10.65 16.70
C ARG A 147 1.85 10.16 16.47
N ILE A 148 2.00 9.01 15.81
CA ILE A 148 3.34 8.49 15.46
C ILE A 148 4.03 9.43 14.45
N LEU A 149 3.33 9.84 13.40
CA LEU A 149 3.87 10.72 12.37
C LEU A 149 4.26 12.09 12.93
N ASP A 150 3.38 12.68 13.76
CA ASP A 150 3.64 13.98 14.40
C ASP A 150 4.79 13.88 15.43
N GLY A 151 4.85 12.80 16.20
CA GLY A 151 5.93 12.56 17.16
C GLY A 151 7.29 12.31 16.51
N ALA A 152 7.34 11.57 15.41
CA ALA A 152 8.57 11.32 14.66
C ALA A 152 9.02 12.57 13.86
N ALA A 153 8.10 13.36 13.38
CA ALA A 153 8.33 14.64 12.68
C ALA A 153 9.37 14.55 11.54
N ARG A 154 9.24 13.56 10.67
CA ARG A 154 10.15 13.38 9.52
C ARG A 154 9.48 13.78 8.21
N GLU A 155 10.20 14.51 7.34
CA GLU A 155 9.66 15.00 6.07
C GLU A 155 9.31 13.88 5.08
N ASN A 156 10.05 12.77 5.12
CA ASN A 156 9.79 11.58 4.30
C ASN A 156 8.92 10.54 5.03
N GLY A 157 8.38 10.85 6.20
CA GLY A 157 7.32 10.09 6.85
C GLY A 157 5.98 10.39 6.22
N GLY A 158 5.17 9.38 5.97
CA GLY A 158 3.84 9.51 5.35
C GLY A 158 2.81 8.58 5.94
N LEU A 159 1.56 8.80 5.57
CA LEU A 159 0.41 7.96 5.88
C LEU A 159 0.01 7.18 4.63
N LEU A 160 -0.05 5.86 4.73
CA LEU A 160 -0.73 5.02 3.76
C LEU A 160 -2.18 4.81 4.19
N VAL A 161 -3.10 5.15 3.32
CA VAL A 161 -4.53 4.90 3.52
C VAL A 161 -4.95 3.73 2.63
N ASP A 162 -5.17 2.56 3.24
CA ASP A 162 -5.81 1.43 2.58
C ASP A 162 -7.32 1.46 2.84
N ALA A 163 -8.11 1.33 1.78
CA ALA A 163 -9.56 1.50 1.84
C ALA A 163 -10.23 0.53 2.83
N ILE A 164 -9.90 -0.78 2.80
CA ILE A 164 -10.56 -1.72 3.71
C ILE A 164 -10.14 -1.46 5.15
N HIS A 165 -8.86 -1.15 5.40
CA HIS A 165 -8.37 -0.89 6.76
C HIS A 165 -9.02 0.35 7.34
N PHE A 166 -9.11 1.42 6.55
CA PHE A 166 -9.74 2.67 6.93
C PHE A 166 -11.20 2.46 7.37
N PHE A 167 -12.01 1.80 6.54
CA PHE A 167 -13.42 1.56 6.88
C PHE A 167 -13.61 0.50 7.97
N ARG A 168 -12.71 -0.49 8.09
CA ARG A 168 -12.77 -1.48 9.19
C ARG A 168 -12.27 -0.92 10.52
N ALA A 169 -11.45 0.13 10.51
CA ALA A 169 -11.09 0.91 11.70
C ALA A 169 -12.18 1.93 12.11
N GLU A 170 -13.24 2.08 11.30
CA GLU A 170 -14.32 3.08 11.49
C GLU A 170 -13.79 4.52 11.52
N ASP A 171 -12.71 4.77 10.77
CA ASP A 171 -12.12 6.09 10.63
C ASP A 171 -13.03 7.06 9.87
N SER A 172 -12.93 8.34 10.22
CA SER A 172 -13.79 9.40 9.69
C SER A 172 -13.20 10.05 8.44
N LEU A 173 -13.99 10.11 7.36
CA LEU A 173 -13.61 10.85 6.14
C LEU A 173 -13.34 12.34 6.42
N GLN A 174 -14.06 12.94 7.38
CA GLN A 174 -13.82 14.31 7.81
C GLN A 174 -12.47 14.47 8.53
N ALA A 175 -12.03 13.44 9.27
CA ALA A 175 -10.71 13.43 9.89
C ALA A 175 -9.61 13.24 8.83
N LEU A 176 -9.81 12.35 7.86
CA LEU A 176 -8.88 12.15 6.75
C LEU A 176 -8.69 13.43 5.92
N ALA A 177 -9.76 14.15 5.62
CA ALA A 177 -9.71 15.40 4.87
C ALA A 177 -8.92 16.53 5.58
N LYS A 178 -8.65 16.38 6.88
CA LYS A 178 -7.81 17.32 7.66
C LYS A 178 -6.35 16.91 7.74
N VAL A 179 -5.99 15.72 7.27
CA VAL A 179 -4.60 15.27 7.26
C VAL A 179 -3.79 16.18 6.34
N PRO A 180 -2.62 16.68 6.79
CA PRO A 180 -1.75 17.50 5.95
C PRO A 180 -1.40 16.77 4.64
N ARG A 181 -1.63 17.45 3.50
CA ARG A 181 -1.43 16.88 2.16
C ARG A 181 -0.05 16.22 1.98
N LYS A 182 0.99 16.80 2.56
CA LYS A 182 2.36 16.30 2.49
C LYS A 182 2.56 14.91 3.08
N LEU A 183 1.66 14.46 3.97
CA LEU A 183 1.70 13.13 4.57
C LEU A 183 0.98 12.07 3.71
N LEU A 184 0.12 12.48 2.79
CA LEU A 184 -0.65 11.58 1.92
C LEU A 184 0.11 11.36 0.60
N ARG A 185 0.95 10.34 0.55
CA ARG A 185 1.84 10.09 -0.60
C ARG A 185 1.24 9.14 -1.61
N TYR A 186 0.56 8.11 -1.15
CA TYR A 186 -0.23 7.19 -1.98
C TYR A 186 -1.31 6.53 -1.14
N ALA A 187 -2.24 5.84 -1.80
CA ALA A 187 -3.31 5.10 -1.14
C ALA A 187 -3.47 3.72 -1.77
N GLN A 188 -3.99 2.77 -1.01
CA GLN A 188 -4.40 1.47 -1.54
C GLN A 188 -5.90 1.41 -1.70
N LEU A 189 -6.36 0.88 -2.83
CA LEU A 189 -7.76 0.78 -3.17
C LEU A 189 -8.18 -0.66 -3.39
N CYS A 190 -9.27 -1.02 -2.75
CA CYS A 190 -10.07 -2.22 -2.97
C CYS A 190 -11.52 -1.91 -2.56
N ASP A 191 -12.39 -2.90 -2.61
CA ASP A 191 -13.71 -2.82 -2.02
C ASP A 191 -13.93 -3.99 -1.05
N ALA A 192 -14.99 -3.94 -0.28
CA ALA A 192 -15.40 -4.98 0.65
C ALA A 192 -16.93 -4.91 0.86
N ARG A 193 -17.50 -5.93 1.47
CA ARG A 193 -18.91 -5.88 1.89
C ARG A 193 -19.15 -4.68 2.80
N PRO A 194 -20.32 -4.03 2.74
CA PRO A 194 -20.57 -2.81 3.52
C PRO A 194 -20.52 -3.05 5.04
N GLU A 195 -21.00 -4.23 5.47
CA GLU A 195 -21.05 -4.55 6.91
C GLU A 195 -19.64 -4.82 7.45
N ARG A 196 -19.30 -4.13 8.54
CA ARG A 196 -18.10 -4.43 9.30
C ARG A 196 -18.31 -5.70 10.13
N PRO A 197 -17.47 -6.73 9.98
CA PRO A 197 -17.54 -7.90 10.85
C PRO A 197 -17.33 -7.52 12.31
N ALA A 198 -18.08 -8.17 13.21
CA ALA A 198 -17.86 -8.03 14.65
C ALA A 198 -16.62 -8.79 15.12
N ASP A 199 -16.28 -9.89 14.45
CA ASP A 199 -15.10 -10.71 14.75
C ASP A 199 -13.85 -10.18 14.08
N LEU A 200 -12.79 -9.99 14.85
CA LEU A 200 -11.48 -9.50 14.37
C LEU A 200 -10.82 -10.49 13.40
N GLN A 201 -11.00 -11.80 13.59
CA GLN A 201 -10.44 -12.81 12.69
C GLN A 201 -11.10 -12.72 11.29
N GLU A 202 -12.40 -12.43 11.26
CA GLU A 202 -13.12 -12.22 10.01
C GLU A 202 -12.67 -10.92 9.30
N ILE A 203 -12.40 -9.84 10.05
CA ILE A 203 -11.80 -8.61 9.50
C ILE A 203 -10.45 -8.94 8.85
N ILE A 204 -9.59 -9.70 9.54
CA ILE A 204 -8.27 -10.11 9.04
C ILE A 204 -8.43 -10.98 7.78
N ARG A 205 -9.35 -11.95 7.81
CA ARG A 205 -9.61 -12.84 6.67
C ARG A 205 -10.05 -12.06 5.44
N GLN A 206 -11.01 -11.13 5.60
CA GLN A 206 -11.45 -10.27 4.50
C GLN A 206 -10.29 -9.47 3.91
N ALA A 207 -9.49 -8.84 4.75
CA ALA A 207 -8.37 -8.01 4.32
C ALA A 207 -7.28 -8.79 3.58
N ARG A 208 -7.03 -10.04 3.98
CA ARG A 208 -5.93 -10.86 3.46
C ARG A 208 -6.29 -11.74 2.27
N SER A 209 -7.57 -12.03 2.06
CA SER A 209 -7.98 -13.03 1.05
C SER A 209 -9.38 -12.90 0.47
N ASP A 210 -10.15 -11.86 0.84
CA ASP A 210 -11.55 -11.77 0.40
C ASP A 210 -11.97 -10.32 0.11
N ARG A 211 -11.05 -9.57 -0.50
CA ARG A 211 -11.36 -8.22 -0.98
C ARG A 211 -12.16 -8.29 -2.28
N LEU A 212 -12.87 -7.23 -2.59
CA LEU A 212 -13.66 -7.09 -3.81
C LEU A 212 -13.01 -6.06 -4.74
N PHE A 213 -13.31 -6.16 -6.03
CA PHE A 213 -12.92 -5.12 -6.97
C PHE A 213 -13.67 -3.82 -6.66
N PRO A 214 -13.05 -2.65 -6.84
CA PRO A 214 -13.67 -1.36 -6.59
C PRO A 214 -15.04 -1.23 -7.27
N GLY A 215 -16.06 -0.85 -6.48
CA GLY A 215 -17.45 -0.76 -6.93
C GLY A 215 -18.26 -2.06 -6.88
N GLN A 216 -17.68 -3.17 -6.46
CA GLN A 216 -18.39 -4.44 -6.25
C GLN A 216 -18.79 -4.70 -4.80
N GLY A 217 -18.40 -3.82 -3.91
CA GLY A 217 -18.74 -3.85 -2.49
C GLY A 217 -19.63 -2.69 -2.07
N GLY A 218 -19.45 -2.23 -0.84
CA GLY A 218 -20.25 -1.16 -0.25
C GLY A 218 -19.43 -0.13 0.52
N LEU A 219 -18.11 -0.09 0.34
CA LEU A 219 -17.30 0.96 0.93
C LEU A 219 -17.53 2.29 0.20
N ASP A 220 -17.59 3.41 0.93
CA ASP A 220 -17.70 4.74 0.31
C ASP A 220 -16.37 5.16 -0.35
N LEU A 221 -15.99 4.45 -1.40
CA LEU A 221 -14.77 4.73 -2.15
C LEU A 221 -14.78 6.12 -2.80
N LYS A 222 -15.95 6.63 -3.18
CA LYS A 222 -16.08 7.99 -3.72
C LYS A 222 -15.80 9.05 -2.64
N GLY A 223 -16.31 8.84 -1.44
CA GLY A 223 -16.01 9.68 -0.29
C GLY A 223 -14.53 9.65 0.07
N LEU A 224 -13.93 8.45 0.10
CA LEU A 224 -12.50 8.26 0.34
C LEU A 224 -11.65 9.02 -0.69
N LEU A 225 -11.93 8.84 -1.98
CA LEU A 225 -11.21 9.51 -3.06
C LEU A 225 -11.35 11.04 -3.04
N ARG A 226 -12.51 11.57 -2.60
CA ARG A 226 -12.69 13.02 -2.39
C ARG A 226 -11.90 13.56 -1.19
N ALA A 227 -11.72 12.75 -0.15
CA ALA A 227 -10.94 13.13 1.03
C ALA A 227 -9.42 13.07 0.79
N LEU A 228 -8.97 12.36 -0.24
CA LEU A 228 -7.56 12.23 -0.63
C LEU A 228 -7.18 13.28 -1.69
N PRO A 229 -5.90 13.70 -1.77
CA PRO A 229 -5.43 14.54 -2.88
C PRO A 229 -5.63 13.85 -4.23
N GLY A 230 -6.16 14.60 -5.20
CA GLY A 230 -6.59 14.02 -6.49
C GLY A 230 -5.48 13.40 -7.35
N GLU A 231 -4.24 13.77 -7.10
CA GLU A 231 -3.08 13.34 -7.91
C GLU A 231 -2.23 12.24 -7.27
N ILE A 232 -2.46 11.89 -5.99
CA ILE A 232 -1.62 10.85 -5.36
C ILE A 232 -1.77 9.51 -6.09
N PRO A 233 -0.70 8.71 -6.18
CA PRO A 233 -0.77 7.37 -6.72
C PRO A 233 -1.77 6.49 -5.99
N ILE A 234 -2.39 5.55 -6.71
CA ILE A 234 -3.25 4.52 -6.13
C ILE A 234 -2.64 3.16 -6.45
N SER A 235 -2.44 2.34 -5.43
CA SER A 235 -2.06 0.93 -5.55
C SER A 235 -3.30 0.06 -5.38
N LEU A 236 -3.51 -0.92 -6.26
CA LEU A 236 -4.67 -1.81 -6.19
C LEU A 236 -4.29 -3.08 -5.43
N GLU A 237 -4.78 -3.18 -4.19
CA GLU A 237 -4.49 -4.32 -3.33
C GLU A 237 -5.75 -5.17 -3.13
N ILE A 238 -5.89 -6.23 -3.94
CA ILE A 238 -7.12 -7.02 -4.03
C ILE A 238 -6.81 -8.51 -3.96
N PRO A 239 -6.33 -9.03 -2.81
CA PRO A 239 -6.19 -10.46 -2.60
C PRO A 239 -7.58 -11.11 -2.55
N ILE A 240 -7.79 -12.13 -3.38
CA ILE A 240 -9.03 -12.87 -3.45
C ILE A 240 -8.78 -14.37 -3.25
N SER A 241 -9.66 -15.05 -2.51
CA SER A 241 -9.58 -16.50 -2.31
C SER A 241 -10.09 -17.29 -3.51
N LYS A 242 -10.96 -16.70 -4.32
CA LYS A 242 -11.46 -17.33 -5.53
C LYS A 242 -10.34 -17.44 -6.56
N ARG A 243 -10.08 -18.66 -7.04
CA ARG A 243 -9.09 -18.88 -8.10
C ARG A 243 -9.43 -18.06 -9.35
N MET A 244 -8.50 -17.22 -9.76
CA MET A 244 -8.58 -16.38 -10.96
C MET A 244 -7.18 -16.19 -11.49
N GLU A 245 -7.02 -16.27 -12.81
CA GLU A 245 -5.72 -16.04 -13.45
C GLU A 245 -5.19 -14.63 -13.10
N PRO A 246 -3.90 -14.50 -12.74
CA PRO A 246 -3.35 -13.22 -12.25
C PRO A 246 -3.55 -12.05 -13.21
N LEU A 247 -3.35 -12.26 -14.52
CA LEU A 247 -3.55 -11.21 -15.52
C LEU A 247 -5.02 -10.77 -15.63
N GLU A 248 -5.97 -11.72 -15.56
CA GLU A 248 -7.40 -11.38 -15.56
C GLU A 248 -7.76 -10.59 -14.30
N ARG A 249 -7.27 -11.02 -13.12
CA ARG A 249 -7.47 -10.31 -11.86
C ARG A 249 -6.95 -8.88 -11.93
N ALA A 250 -5.73 -8.70 -12.41
CA ALA A 250 -5.12 -7.39 -12.58
C ALA A 250 -5.93 -6.50 -13.55
N ARG A 251 -6.36 -7.02 -14.70
CA ARG A 251 -7.18 -6.27 -15.66
C ARG A 251 -8.51 -5.83 -15.06
N ARG A 252 -9.26 -6.75 -14.43
CA ARG A 252 -10.54 -6.45 -13.80
C ARG A 252 -10.42 -5.41 -12.68
N ALA A 253 -9.36 -5.50 -11.87
CA ALA A 253 -9.08 -4.52 -10.84
C ALA A 253 -8.87 -3.11 -11.42
N LEU A 254 -8.08 -3.01 -12.50
CA LEU A 254 -7.79 -1.74 -13.16
C LEU A 254 -9.03 -1.15 -13.84
N GLU A 255 -9.81 -1.96 -14.56
CA GLU A 255 -11.05 -1.54 -15.21
C GLU A 255 -12.07 -1.01 -14.20
N ALA A 256 -12.30 -1.76 -13.11
CA ALA A 256 -13.21 -1.37 -12.05
C ALA A 256 -12.77 -0.03 -11.39
N THR A 257 -11.47 0.13 -11.15
CA THR A 257 -10.92 1.37 -10.59
C THR A 257 -11.11 2.55 -11.55
N ARG A 258 -10.80 2.38 -12.83
CA ARG A 258 -11.00 3.45 -13.84
C ARG A 258 -12.46 3.90 -13.93
N ALA A 259 -13.40 2.96 -13.83
CA ALA A 259 -14.82 3.29 -13.80
C ALA A 259 -15.20 4.20 -12.61
N ILE A 260 -14.67 3.94 -11.42
CA ILE A 260 -14.93 4.79 -10.25
C ILE A 260 -14.27 6.17 -10.39
N LEU A 261 -13.04 6.23 -10.89
CA LEU A 261 -12.31 7.48 -11.05
C LEU A 261 -13.01 8.42 -12.07
N THR A 262 -13.51 7.87 -13.19
CA THR A 262 -14.25 8.67 -14.20
C THR A 262 -15.59 9.18 -13.69
N MET A 263 -16.31 8.41 -12.87
CA MET A 263 -17.58 8.85 -12.26
C MET A 263 -17.40 10.01 -11.27
N GLY A 264 -16.23 10.11 -10.63
CA GLY A 264 -15.92 11.18 -9.66
C GLY A 264 -15.57 12.53 -10.30
N GLU A 265 -15.27 12.57 -11.61
CA GLU A 265 -14.93 13.80 -12.34
C GLU A 265 -16.17 14.57 -12.84
N HIS A 266 -17.35 13.97 -12.77
CA HIS A 266 -18.63 14.55 -13.26
C HIS A 266 -19.62 14.86 -12.13
N ALA A 267 -19.22 14.73 -10.86
CA ALA A 267 -20.00 15.08 -9.68
C ALA A 267 -19.36 16.26 -8.93
#